data_90c3f11b23dfb6814e6a3933ef773a10
#
_entry.id   90c3f11b23dfb6814e6a3933ef773a10
#
_cell.length_a   1.000
_cell.length_b   1.000
_cell.length_c   1.000
_cell.angle_alpha   90.00
_cell.angle_beta   90.00
_cell.angle_gamma   90.00
#
_symmetry.space_group_name_H-M   'P 1'
#
loop_
_entity.id
_entity.type
_entity.pdbx_description
1 polymer ?
#
loop_
_entity_poly.entity_id
_entity_poly.type
_entity_poly.pdbx_seq_one_letter_code
_entity_poly.pdbx_strand_id
1 'polypeptide(L)'
;MKSLAVAEIFRYCKGFRLSYSYFCVLDQKYKRGAIAHILSGKSKQFAAESLWTERTLGELCCEFRSGRNISATLINETGEYPVYGGNGIRGYCDQYSHDGEYVVVGRQGALCGNVRLIHGQNYLSEHAIAVRANEENVTRFLLYLLDFIKLGQYSDQGAQPGLAVNKLLKLKCTVPGKETQSKIASFLQSFDAQITVQERLLSSLTDQRGAFLQQLFI
;
A
#
# COMPACT_ATOMS: atom_id res chain seq x y z
N MET A 1 21.85 36.11 -24.45
CA MET A 1 20.43 36.15 -24.03
C MET A 1 19.77 34.79 -23.86
N LYS A 2 19.94 33.79 -24.77
CA LYS A 2 19.37 32.46 -24.60
C LYS A 2 19.83 31.70 -23.34
N SER A 3 21.08 31.86 -22.93
CA SER A 3 21.68 31.17 -21.76
C SER A 3 21.08 31.59 -20.41
N LEU A 4 20.70 32.86 -20.22
CA LEU A 4 20.11 33.33 -18.95
C LEU A 4 18.67 32.82 -18.79
N ALA A 5 17.86 32.85 -19.84
CA ALA A 5 16.49 32.36 -19.83
C ALA A 5 16.43 30.86 -19.52
N VAL A 6 17.36 30.09 -20.10
CA VAL A 6 17.51 28.65 -19.82
C VAL A 6 17.88 28.41 -18.35
N ALA A 7 18.81 29.18 -17.78
CA ALA A 7 19.19 29.04 -16.38
C ALA A 7 18.05 29.40 -15.42
N GLU A 8 17.21 30.38 -15.75
CA GLU A 8 16.03 30.77 -14.96
C GLU A 8 14.93 29.67 -15.01
N ILE A 9 14.63 29.14 -16.18
CA ILE A 9 13.70 27.99 -16.34
C ILE A 9 14.19 26.82 -15.52
N PHE A 10 15.49 26.51 -15.57
CA PHE A 10 16.09 25.43 -14.77
C PHE A 10 15.93 25.66 -13.26
N ARG A 11 16.14 26.85 -12.79
CA ARG A 11 16.01 27.21 -11.38
C ARG A 11 14.58 27.12 -10.92
N TYR A 12 13.64 27.57 -11.75
CA TYR A 12 12.20 27.48 -11.50
C TYR A 12 11.72 26.03 -11.44
N CYS A 13 12.07 25.20 -12.43
CA CYS A 13 11.71 23.76 -12.45
C CYS A 13 12.33 22.98 -11.28
N LYS A 14 13.56 23.32 -10.86
CA LYS A 14 14.22 22.72 -9.70
C LYS A 14 13.52 23.11 -8.39
N GLY A 15 13.11 24.37 -8.24
CA GLY A 15 12.36 24.85 -7.09
C GLY A 15 11.00 24.18 -6.96
N PHE A 16 10.26 24.08 -8.05
CA PHE A 16 8.96 23.38 -8.08
C PHE A 16 9.09 21.92 -7.70
N ARG A 17 10.03 21.18 -8.28
CA ARG A 17 10.25 19.76 -7.97
C ARG A 17 10.61 19.54 -6.50
N LEU A 18 11.46 20.37 -5.91
CA LEU A 18 11.82 20.28 -4.50
C LEU A 18 10.59 20.54 -3.60
N SER A 19 9.76 21.50 -3.98
CA SER A 19 8.53 21.82 -3.25
C SER A 19 7.54 20.64 -3.28
N TYR A 20 7.24 20.09 -4.47
CA TYR A 20 6.31 18.96 -4.59
C TYR A 20 6.83 17.67 -3.95
N SER A 21 8.12 17.36 -4.08
CA SER A 21 8.69 16.20 -3.37
C SER A 21 8.61 16.36 -1.86
N TYR A 22 8.77 17.57 -1.33
CA TYR A 22 8.61 17.89 0.07
C TYR A 22 7.15 17.67 0.53
N PHE A 23 6.15 18.13 -0.25
CA PHE A 23 4.73 17.91 0.05
C PHE A 23 4.36 16.42 0.06
N CYS A 24 4.81 15.63 -0.92
CA CYS A 24 4.59 14.19 -0.91
C CYS A 24 5.13 13.51 0.35
N VAL A 25 6.34 13.87 0.78
CA VAL A 25 6.94 13.34 2.01
C VAL A 25 6.16 13.77 3.25
N LEU A 26 5.69 15.02 3.27
CA LEU A 26 4.91 15.58 4.38
C LEU A 26 3.56 14.86 4.51
N ASP A 27 2.85 14.66 3.40
CA ASP A 27 1.56 13.97 3.41
C ASP A 27 1.68 12.49 3.81
N GLN A 28 2.72 11.80 3.37
CA GLN A 28 3.03 10.45 3.85
C GLN A 28 3.32 10.42 5.36
N LYS A 29 3.98 11.45 5.89
CA LYS A 29 4.22 11.59 7.33
C LYS A 29 2.93 11.86 8.09
N TYR A 30 2.07 12.75 7.58
CA TYR A 30 0.76 13.02 8.17
C TYR A 30 -0.15 11.80 8.15
N LYS A 31 -0.21 11.07 7.03
CA LYS A 31 -0.96 9.82 6.93
C LYS A 31 -0.50 8.82 8.00
N ARG A 32 0.82 8.59 8.12
CA ARG A 32 1.36 7.68 9.16
C ARG A 32 1.01 8.14 10.57
N GLY A 33 1.09 9.45 10.83
CA GLY A 33 0.68 10.04 12.11
C GLY A 33 -0.81 9.85 12.38
N ALA A 34 -1.66 10.06 11.40
CA ALA A 34 -3.11 9.84 11.50
C ALA A 34 -3.46 8.37 11.76
N ILE A 35 -2.86 7.43 11.03
CA ILE A 35 -3.00 5.99 11.27
C ILE A 35 -2.64 5.65 12.71
N ALA A 36 -1.46 6.06 13.17
CA ALA A 36 -1.00 5.78 14.53
C ALA A 36 -1.91 6.42 15.61
N HIS A 37 -2.35 7.66 15.40
CA HIS A 37 -3.22 8.36 16.34
C HIS A 37 -4.61 7.72 16.44
N ILE A 38 -5.20 7.33 15.31
CA ILE A 38 -6.53 6.71 15.27
C ILE A 38 -6.47 5.30 15.83
N LEU A 39 -5.58 4.45 15.31
CA LEU A 39 -5.56 3.02 15.63
C LEU A 39 -4.96 2.71 17.01
N SER A 40 -4.25 3.67 17.64
CA SER A 40 -3.87 3.57 19.05
C SER A 40 -4.98 3.98 20.03
N GLY A 41 -6.19 4.29 19.54
CA GLY A 41 -7.31 4.72 20.37
C GLY A 41 -7.22 6.15 20.92
N LYS A 42 -6.24 6.95 20.46
CA LYS A 42 -6.04 8.34 20.92
C LYS A 42 -6.98 9.37 20.28
N SER A 43 -7.60 9.02 19.16
CA SER A 43 -8.54 9.89 18.47
C SER A 43 -9.87 9.94 19.21
N LYS A 44 -10.15 11.04 19.89
CA LYS A 44 -11.42 11.25 20.62
C LYS A 44 -12.64 11.11 19.69
N GLN A 45 -12.54 11.55 18.45
CA GLN A 45 -13.60 11.48 17.46
C GLN A 45 -14.03 10.03 17.22
N PHE A 46 -13.11 9.15 16.83
CA PHE A 46 -13.42 7.75 16.52
C PHE A 46 -13.58 6.88 17.77
N ALA A 47 -12.96 7.24 18.89
CA ALA A 47 -13.14 6.52 20.15
C ALA A 47 -14.54 6.70 20.76
N ALA A 48 -15.17 7.86 20.54
CA ALA A 48 -16.52 8.14 21.04
C ALA A 48 -17.64 7.51 20.19
N GLU A 49 -17.37 7.18 18.93
CA GLU A 49 -18.40 6.68 17.99
C GLU A 49 -18.72 5.19 18.15
N SER A 50 -17.84 4.39 18.76
CA SER A 50 -18.00 2.94 18.82
C SER A 50 -17.15 2.32 19.93
N LEU A 51 -17.67 1.24 20.52
CA LEU A 51 -16.88 0.40 21.40
C LEU A 51 -15.76 -0.31 20.62
N TRP A 52 -14.53 -0.14 21.07
CA TRP A 52 -13.38 -0.84 20.53
C TRP A 52 -13.18 -2.17 21.28
N THR A 53 -13.15 -3.26 20.55
CA THR A 53 -13.04 -4.62 21.10
C THR A 53 -11.75 -5.30 20.66
N GLU A 54 -11.16 -6.09 21.55
CA GLU A 54 -10.01 -6.92 21.22
C GLU A 54 -10.47 -8.12 20.39
N ARG A 55 -9.82 -8.31 19.24
CA ARG A 55 -10.05 -9.42 18.30
C ARG A 55 -8.72 -9.94 17.77
N THR A 56 -8.68 -11.18 17.32
CA THR A 56 -7.54 -11.70 16.57
C THR A 56 -7.68 -11.35 15.08
N LEU A 57 -6.57 -11.28 14.33
CA LEU A 57 -6.65 -11.08 12.89
C LEU A 57 -7.46 -12.16 12.18
N GLY A 58 -7.42 -13.40 12.70
CA GLY A 58 -8.22 -14.51 12.16
C GLY A 58 -9.73 -14.27 12.29
N GLU A 59 -10.18 -13.63 13.38
CA GLU A 59 -11.60 -13.31 13.59
C GLU A 59 -12.10 -12.17 12.71
N LEU A 60 -11.21 -11.34 12.16
CA LEU A 60 -11.57 -10.21 11.30
C LEU A 60 -11.70 -10.59 9.83
N CYS A 61 -11.15 -11.73 9.42
CA CYS A 61 -10.97 -12.08 8.02
C CYS A 61 -11.81 -13.32 7.64
N CYS A 62 -12.43 -13.30 6.46
CA CYS A 62 -12.94 -14.50 5.80
C CYS A 62 -11.81 -15.20 5.02
N GLU A 63 -10.78 -14.46 4.63
CA GLU A 63 -9.60 -15.02 3.98
C GLU A 63 -8.33 -14.36 4.54
N PHE A 64 -7.38 -15.20 5.00
CA PHE A 64 -6.05 -14.80 5.43
C PHE A 64 -5.10 -15.97 5.19
N ARG A 65 -4.61 -16.10 3.96
CA ARG A 65 -3.79 -17.26 3.56
C ARG A 65 -2.79 -16.88 2.47
N SER A 66 -1.75 -17.70 2.32
CA SER A 66 -0.83 -17.59 1.19
C SER A 66 -1.55 -17.85 -0.13
N GLY A 67 -1.15 -17.13 -1.16
CA GLY A 67 -1.60 -17.37 -2.52
C GLY A 67 -1.16 -18.73 -3.06
N ARG A 68 -1.35 -18.95 -4.36
CA ARG A 68 -1.11 -20.21 -5.03
C ARG A 68 0.27 -20.24 -5.67
N ASN A 69 0.90 -21.42 -5.67
CA ASN A 69 2.17 -21.58 -6.38
C ASN A 69 1.97 -21.35 -7.89
N ILE A 70 2.93 -20.65 -8.50
CA ILE A 70 2.97 -20.41 -9.94
C ILE A 70 4.41 -20.64 -10.45
N SER A 71 4.53 -21.40 -11.55
CA SER A 71 5.82 -21.58 -12.21
C SER A 71 6.30 -20.25 -12.81
N ALA A 72 7.60 -19.99 -12.68
CA ALA A 72 8.22 -18.82 -13.30
C ALA A 72 8.03 -18.78 -14.83
N THR A 73 7.88 -19.94 -15.47
CA THR A 73 7.62 -20.06 -16.92
C THR A 73 6.24 -19.57 -17.35
N LEU A 74 5.29 -19.41 -16.42
CA LEU A 74 3.95 -18.90 -16.66
C LEU A 74 3.82 -17.39 -16.37
N ILE A 75 4.91 -16.76 -15.94
CA ILE A 75 4.94 -15.32 -15.66
C ILE A 75 5.65 -14.61 -16.80
N ASN A 76 4.92 -13.74 -17.49
CA ASN A 76 5.37 -12.97 -18.64
C ASN A 76 5.54 -11.49 -18.25
N GLU A 77 6.25 -10.71 -19.08
CA GLU A 77 6.37 -9.26 -18.91
C GLU A 77 5.04 -8.53 -19.15
N THR A 78 4.18 -9.11 -19.98
CA THR A 78 2.83 -8.61 -20.32
C THR A 78 1.83 -9.77 -20.25
N GLY A 79 0.55 -9.47 -20.01
CA GLY A 79 -0.51 -10.46 -19.92
C GLY A 79 -1.80 -9.86 -19.36
N GLU A 80 -2.81 -10.69 -19.20
CA GLU A 80 -4.14 -10.25 -18.79
C GLU A 80 -4.22 -9.95 -17.29
N TYR A 81 -3.63 -10.82 -16.46
CA TYR A 81 -3.75 -10.73 -15.00
C TYR A 81 -2.41 -10.48 -14.33
N PRO A 82 -2.27 -9.41 -13.52
CA PRO A 82 -1.04 -9.15 -12.78
C PRO A 82 -0.80 -10.23 -11.72
N VAL A 83 0.45 -10.70 -11.64
CA VAL A 83 0.92 -11.67 -10.66
C VAL A 83 1.59 -10.94 -9.50
N TYR A 84 0.99 -11.02 -8.32
CA TYR A 84 1.55 -10.43 -7.10
C TYR A 84 2.42 -11.43 -6.32
N GLY A 85 3.60 -10.96 -5.94
CA GLY A 85 4.52 -11.65 -5.05
C GLY A 85 4.80 -10.87 -3.77
N GLY A 86 5.87 -11.22 -3.07
CA GLY A 86 6.27 -10.56 -1.81
C GLY A 86 6.62 -9.08 -1.94
N ASN A 87 6.98 -8.62 -3.14
CA ASN A 87 7.41 -7.24 -3.40
C ASN A 87 6.51 -6.49 -4.41
N GLY A 88 5.27 -6.93 -4.61
CA GLY A 88 4.36 -6.34 -5.59
C GLY A 88 4.25 -7.17 -6.87
N ILE A 89 4.00 -6.51 -8.00
CA ILE A 89 3.82 -7.19 -9.29
C ILE A 89 5.15 -7.79 -9.77
N ARG A 90 5.12 -9.09 -10.10
CA ARG A 90 6.25 -9.86 -10.65
C ARG A 90 6.20 -10.01 -12.16
N GLY A 91 5.06 -9.71 -12.77
CA GLY A 91 4.73 -9.91 -14.16
C GLY A 91 3.24 -10.20 -14.31
N TYR A 92 2.87 -10.86 -15.39
CA TYR A 92 1.50 -11.13 -15.77
C TYR A 92 1.32 -12.60 -16.17
N CYS A 93 0.10 -13.11 -16.08
CA CYS A 93 -0.26 -14.45 -16.56
C CYS A 93 -1.68 -14.47 -17.15
N ASP A 94 -2.07 -15.61 -17.71
CA ASP A 94 -3.37 -15.79 -18.40
C ASP A 94 -4.47 -16.32 -17.48
N GLN A 95 -4.21 -16.37 -16.17
CA GLN A 95 -5.15 -16.86 -15.18
C GLN A 95 -5.17 -15.93 -13.96
N TYR A 96 -6.33 -15.80 -13.32
CA TYR A 96 -6.42 -15.15 -12.01
C TYR A 96 -6.73 -16.19 -10.93
N SER A 97 -6.35 -15.89 -9.70
CA SER A 97 -6.63 -16.73 -8.53
C SER A 97 -7.60 -16.07 -7.55
N HIS A 98 -7.72 -14.74 -7.62
CA HIS A 98 -8.55 -13.91 -6.74
C HIS A 98 -9.26 -12.85 -7.57
N ASP A 99 -10.52 -12.54 -7.22
CA ASP A 99 -11.33 -11.49 -7.81
C ASP A 99 -12.00 -10.65 -6.73
N GLY A 100 -11.90 -9.33 -6.85
CA GLY A 100 -12.48 -8.37 -5.90
C GLY A 100 -11.44 -7.52 -5.16
N GLU A 101 -11.82 -7.02 -3.98
CA GLU A 101 -10.96 -6.18 -3.13
C GLU A 101 -10.22 -7.04 -2.11
N TYR A 102 -8.88 -6.99 -2.15
CA TYR A 102 -8.00 -7.71 -1.24
C TYR A 102 -6.88 -6.81 -0.73
N VAL A 103 -6.47 -7.04 0.51
CA VAL A 103 -5.16 -6.58 0.99
C VAL A 103 -4.15 -7.69 0.73
N VAL A 104 -3.09 -7.37 0.02
CA VAL A 104 -1.96 -8.26 -0.23
C VAL A 104 -0.83 -7.93 0.71
N VAL A 105 -0.34 -8.93 1.44
CA VAL A 105 0.82 -8.79 2.34
C VAL A 105 2.00 -9.55 1.75
N GLY A 106 3.15 -8.91 1.65
CA GLY A 106 4.39 -9.56 1.26
C GLY A 106 4.80 -10.62 2.29
N ARG A 107 4.89 -11.89 1.87
CA ARG A 107 5.18 -13.01 2.77
C ARG A 107 6.66 -13.26 2.97
N GLN A 108 7.50 -13.00 1.95
CA GLN A 108 8.93 -13.34 1.94
C GLN A 108 9.76 -12.22 1.34
N GLY A 109 11.06 -12.18 1.70
CA GLY A 109 12.06 -11.27 1.17
C GLY A 109 12.17 -9.96 1.96
N ALA A 110 12.97 -9.02 1.41
CA ALA A 110 13.33 -7.76 2.08
C ALA A 110 12.13 -6.85 2.40
N LEU A 111 11.03 -6.97 1.64
CA LEU A 111 9.78 -6.22 1.85
C LEU A 111 8.68 -7.06 2.51
N CYS A 112 9.10 -8.10 3.25
CA CYS A 112 8.21 -8.93 4.04
C CYS A 112 7.40 -8.08 5.02
N GLY A 113 6.08 -8.26 5.01
CA GLY A 113 5.16 -7.47 5.84
C GLY A 113 4.62 -6.20 5.21
N ASN A 114 5.10 -5.79 4.03
CA ASN A 114 4.49 -4.68 3.30
C ASN A 114 3.06 -5.02 2.88
N VAL A 115 2.18 -4.04 2.98
CA VAL A 115 0.75 -4.19 2.66
C VAL A 115 0.36 -3.37 1.43
N ARG A 116 -0.56 -3.89 0.63
CA ARG A 116 -1.07 -3.23 -0.58
C ARG A 116 -2.53 -3.60 -0.79
N LEU A 117 -3.34 -2.62 -1.17
CA LEU A 117 -4.71 -2.87 -1.63
C LEU A 117 -4.70 -3.17 -3.13
N ILE A 118 -5.42 -4.19 -3.54
CA ILE A 118 -5.65 -4.55 -4.94
C ILE A 118 -7.14 -4.70 -5.22
N HIS A 119 -7.51 -4.57 -6.49
CA HIS A 119 -8.89 -4.70 -6.97
C HIS A 119 -8.96 -5.54 -8.23
N GLY A 120 -10.11 -6.16 -8.47
CA GLY A 120 -10.40 -6.96 -9.67
C GLY A 120 -9.64 -8.28 -9.70
N GLN A 121 -9.41 -8.78 -10.90
CA GLN A 121 -8.83 -10.09 -11.15
C GLN A 121 -7.31 -10.06 -11.09
N ASN A 122 -6.74 -10.83 -10.18
CA ASN A 122 -5.30 -10.86 -9.92
C ASN A 122 -4.85 -12.28 -9.59
N TYR A 123 -3.61 -12.61 -9.90
CA TYR A 123 -2.99 -13.83 -9.42
C TYR A 123 -2.10 -13.53 -8.20
N LEU A 124 -2.40 -14.14 -7.06
CA LEU A 124 -1.57 -14.02 -5.86
C LEU A 124 -0.71 -15.27 -5.74
N SER A 125 0.63 -15.06 -5.79
CA SER A 125 1.57 -16.17 -5.68
C SER A 125 1.77 -16.60 -4.21
N GLU A 126 2.44 -17.71 -3.99
CA GLU A 126 2.81 -18.24 -2.67
C GLU A 126 3.65 -17.29 -1.82
N HIS A 127 4.29 -16.28 -2.44
CA HIS A 127 5.06 -15.22 -1.79
C HIS A 127 4.21 -14.03 -1.33
N ALA A 128 2.91 -14.08 -1.56
CA ALA A 128 1.93 -13.10 -1.12
C ALA A 128 0.91 -13.75 -0.19
N ILE A 129 0.40 -13.00 0.79
CA ILE A 129 -0.74 -13.41 1.63
C ILE A 129 -1.95 -12.62 1.16
N ALA A 130 -3.02 -13.33 0.79
CA ALA A 130 -4.33 -12.76 0.51
C ALA A 130 -5.06 -12.49 1.82
N VAL A 131 -5.55 -11.26 2.00
CA VAL A 131 -6.34 -10.87 3.16
C VAL A 131 -7.64 -10.21 2.70
N ARG A 132 -8.77 -10.74 3.15
CA ARG A 132 -10.10 -10.19 2.92
C ARG A 132 -10.91 -10.21 4.21
N ALA A 133 -11.56 -9.11 4.53
CA ALA A 133 -12.43 -9.00 5.69
C ALA A 133 -13.66 -9.91 5.56
N ASN A 134 -14.16 -10.38 6.69
CA ASN A 134 -15.47 -11.02 6.75
C ASN A 134 -16.60 -9.96 6.67
N GLU A 135 -17.86 -10.39 6.74
CA GLU A 135 -19.02 -9.53 6.58
C GLU A 135 -19.17 -8.46 7.68
N GLU A 136 -18.59 -8.68 8.85
CA GLU A 136 -18.63 -7.75 9.99
C GLU A 136 -17.52 -6.69 9.95
N ASN A 137 -16.58 -6.80 9.02
CA ASN A 137 -15.40 -5.95 8.94
C ASN A 137 -15.22 -5.35 7.54
N VAL A 138 -14.26 -4.44 7.39
CA VAL A 138 -13.99 -3.69 6.16
C VAL A 138 -12.59 -4.01 5.66
N THR A 139 -12.46 -4.58 4.45
CA THR A 139 -11.16 -4.96 3.86
C THR A 139 -10.21 -3.77 3.79
N ARG A 140 -10.69 -2.60 3.39
CA ARG A 140 -9.88 -1.39 3.31
C ARG A 140 -9.42 -0.87 4.67
N PHE A 141 -10.18 -1.08 5.74
CA PHE A 141 -9.74 -0.81 7.10
C PHE A 141 -8.59 -1.74 7.50
N LEU A 142 -8.65 -3.02 7.10
CA LEU A 142 -7.56 -3.97 7.35
C LEU A 142 -6.24 -3.53 6.70
N LEU A 143 -6.25 -2.86 5.53
CA LEU A 143 -5.04 -2.29 4.95
C LEU A 143 -4.30 -1.41 5.96
N TYR A 144 -5.00 -0.45 6.56
CA TYR A 144 -4.41 0.49 7.51
C TYR A 144 -4.07 -0.15 8.86
N LEU A 145 -4.89 -1.11 9.30
CA LEU A 145 -4.61 -1.88 10.51
C LEU A 145 -3.32 -2.70 10.38
N LEU A 146 -3.15 -3.41 9.26
CA LEU A 146 -1.97 -4.23 9.02
C LEU A 146 -0.71 -3.38 8.82
N ASP A 147 -0.83 -2.20 8.19
CA ASP A 147 0.25 -1.22 8.08
C ASP A 147 0.65 -0.67 9.47
N PHE A 148 -0.33 -0.39 10.34
CA PHE A 148 -0.09 0.05 11.71
C PHE A 148 0.62 -1.02 12.55
N ILE A 149 0.19 -2.28 12.44
CA ILE A 149 0.78 -3.42 13.16
C ILE A 149 2.23 -3.68 12.71
N LYS A 150 2.62 -3.24 11.49
CA LYS A 150 3.96 -3.47 10.92
C LYS A 150 4.33 -4.95 10.92
N LEU A 151 3.62 -5.74 10.14
CA LEU A 151 3.73 -7.20 10.12
C LEU A 151 5.16 -7.73 9.93
N GLY A 152 6.06 -6.98 9.29
CA GLY A 152 7.45 -7.36 9.10
C GLY A 152 8.22 -7.65 10.40
N GLN A 153 7.81 -7.06 11.55
CA GLN A 153 8.41 -7.34 12.85
C GLN A 153 8.19 -8.79 13.36
N TYR A 154 7.20 -9.49 12.78
CA TYR A 154 6.87 -10.88 13.11
C TYR A 154 7.51 -11.88 12.15
N SER A 155 8.38 -11.43 11.25
CA SER A 155 9.11 -12.32 10.35
C SER A 155 10.14 -13.14 11.11
N ASP A 156 10.31 -14.39 10.71
CA ASP A 156 11.36 -15.24 11.25
C ASP A 156 12.72 -14.66 10.82
N GLN A 157 13.65 -14.55 11.80
CA GLN A 157 15.01 -14.06 11.58
C GLN A 157 15.86 -15.20 10.98
N GLY A 158 15.83 -15.32 9.67
CA GLY A 158 16.65 -16.25 8.89
C GLY A 158 17.31 -15.56 7.70
N ALA A 159 18.10 -16.31 6.92
CA ALA A 159 18.71 -15.81 5.71
C ALA A 159 17.66 -15.25 4.70
N GLN A 160 16.43 -15.73 4.77
CA GLN A 160 15.30 -15.21 4.02
C GLN A 160 14.13 -14.94 4.98
N PRO A 161 13.86 -13.66 5.35
CA PRO A 161 12.74 -13.31 6.20
C PRO A 161 11.42 -13.82 5.63
N GLY A 162 10.57 -14.39 6.50
CA GLY A 162 9.28 -14.92 6.10
C GLY A 162 8.21 -14.81 7.19
N LEU A 163 6.95 -14.63 6.79
CA LEU A 163 5.80 -14.55 7.69
C LEU A 163 5.08 -15.90 7.76
N ALA A 164 4.92 -16.40 8.97
CA ALA A 164 4.12 -17.58 9.26
C ALA A 164 2.65 -17.18 9.45
N VAL A 165 1.79 -17.51 8.49
CA VAL A 165 0.35 -17.16 8.50
C VAL A 165 -0.33 -17.55 9.82
N ASN A 166 -0.05 -18.76 10.32
CA ASN A 166 -0.65 -19.26 11.58
C ASN A 166 -0.26 -18.43 12.81
N LYS A 167 0.91 -17.79 12.81
CA LYS A 167 1.32 -16.85 13.87
C LYS A 167 0.55 -15.54 13.74
N LEU A 168 0.41 -15.02 12.50
CA LEU A 168 -0.28 -13.76 12.24
C LEU A 168 -1.76 -13.82 12.58
N LEU A 169 -2.46 -14.92 12.28
CA LEU A 169 -3.87 -15.12 12.59
C LEU A 169 -4.19 -14.96 14.10
N LYS A 170 -3.22 -15.24 14.97
CA LYS A 170 -3.35 -15.16 16.43
C LYS A 170 -3.03 -13.77 17.00
N LEU A 171 -2.55 -12.84 16.17
CA LEU A 171 -2.25 -11.49 16.65
C LEU A 171 -3.52 -10.78 17.08
N LYS A 172 -3.50 -10.27 18.29
CA LYS A 172 -4.58 -9.49 18.87
C LYS A 172 -4.46 -8.03 18.48
N CYS A 173 -5.57 -7.44 18.13
CA CYS A 173 -5.71 -6.03 17.81
C CYS A 173 -7.05 -5.51 18.33
N THR A 174 -7.10 -4.23 18.62
CA THR A 174 -8.32 -3.56 19.09
C THR A 174 -8.96 -2.84 17.91
N VAL A 175 -10.21 -3.15 17.62
CA VAL A 175 -10.94 -2.65 16.45
C VAL A 175 -12.32 -2.13 16.82
N PRO A 176 -12.82 -1.08 16.14
CA PRO A 176 -14.17 -0.57 16.33
C PRO A 176 -15.19 -1.38 15.51
N GLY A 177 -16.47 -1.10 15.70
CA GLY A 177 -17.53 -1.65 14.85
C GLY A 177 -17.42 -1.24 13.40
N LYS A 178 -18.05 -2.01 12.50
CA LYS A 178 -17.93 -1.91 11.02
C LYS A 178 -18.19 -0.50 10.49
N GLU A 179 -19.18 0.22 11.02
CA GLU A 179 -19.49 1.57 10.57
C GLU A 179 -18.30 2.53 10.82
N THR A 180 -17.73 2.47 12.01
CA THR A 180 -16.57 3.29 12.37
C THR A 180 -15.32 2.85 11.56
N GLN A 181 -15.14 1.54 11.30
CA GLN A 181 -14.12 1.06 10.38
C GLN A 181 -14.26 1.70 8.99
N SER A 182 -15.49 1.79 8.45
CA SER A 182 -15.76 2.41 7.15
C SER A 182 -15.41 3.90 7.13
N LYS A 183 -15.75 4.64 8.19
CA LYS A 183 -15.40 6.06 8.34
C LYS A 183 -13.89 6.28 8.41
N ILE A 184 -13.20 5.47 9.21
CA ILE A 184 -11.72 5.51 9.33
C ILE A 184 -11.08 5.20 7.98
N ALA A 185 -11.53 4.15 7.29
CA ALA A 185 -10.99 3.76 6.00
C ALA A 185 -11.19 4.87 4.95
N SER A 186 -12.37 5.49 4.89
CA SER A 186 -12.65 6.61 3.98
C SER A 186 -11.80 7.84 4.29
N PHE A 187 -11.64 8.17 5.56
CA PHE A 187 -10.78 9.27 5.99
C PHE A 187 -9.32 9.04 5.59
N LEU A 188 -8.76 7.87 5.88
CA LEU A 188 -7.37 7.56 5.54
C LEU A 188 -7.15 7.44 4.02
N GLN A 189 -8.16 6.98 3.28
CA GLN A 189 -8.12 6.94 1.81
C GLN A 189 -8.00 8.33 1.19
N SER A 190 -8.53 9.38 1.82
CA SER A 190 -8.38 10.75 1.31
C SER A 190 -6.91 11.18 1.25
N PHE A 191 -6.07 10.74 2.19
CA PHE A 191 -4.62 10.94 2.13
C PHE A 191 -3.98 10.17 0.98
N ASP A 192 -4.40 8.92 0.75
CA ASP A 192 -3.88 8.12 -0.38
C ASP A 192 -4.21 8.78 -1.73
N ALA A 193 -5.41 9.30 -1.88
CA ALA A 193 -5.82 10.02 -3.07
C ALA A 193 -4.96 11.29 -3.29
N GLN A 194 -4.73 12.09 -2.24
CA GLN A 194 -3.88 13.26 -2.31
C GLN A 194 -2.44 12.91 -2.69
N ILE A 195 -1.85 11.93 -2.02
CA ILE A 195 -0.48 11.46 -2.30
C ILE A 195 -0.38 11.00 -3.76
N THR A 196 -1.34 10.20 -4.24
CA THR A 196 -1.37 9.71 -5.63
C THR A 196 -1.42 10.85 -6.64
N VAL A 197 -2.23 11.87 -6.41
CA VAL A 197 -2.33 13.04 -7.30
C VAL A 197 -0.98 13.79 -7.34
N GLN A 198 -0.36 13.99 -6.19
CA GLN A 198 0.93 14.68 -6.11
C GLN A 198 2.07 13.90 -6.77
N GLU A 199 2.10 12.57 -6.61
CA GLU A 199 3.09 11.70 -7.25
C GLU A 199 2.95 11.73 -8.78
N ARG A 200 1.72 11.68 -9.31
CA ARG A 200 1.45 11.81 -10.75
C ARG A 200 1.89 13.17 -11.29
N LEU A 201 1.60 14.25 -10.55
CA LEU A 201 2.02 15.59 -10.95
C LEU A 201 3.55 15.72 -10.96
N LEU A 202 4.22 15.18 -9.94
CA LEU A 202 5.69 15.16 -9.86
C LEU A 202 6.31 14.37 -11.02
N SER A 203 5.74 13.22 -11.40
CA SER A 203 6.16 12.45 -12.58
C SER A 203 6.00 13.29 -13.85
N SER A 204 4.81 13.84 -14.09
CA SER A 204 4.53 14.67 -15.28
C SER A 204 5.50 15.85 -15.41
N LEU A 205 5.78 16.56 -14.30
CA LEU A 205 6.74 17.67 -14.28
C LEU A 205 8.17 17.19 -14.56
N THR A 206 8.52 16.00 -14.13
CA THR A 206 9.83 15.40 -14.38
C THR A 206 9.99 15.04 -15.86
N ASP A 207 8.95 14.48 -16.47
CA ASP A 207 8.94 14.10 -17.89
C ASP A 207 8.99 15.36 -18.79
N GLN A 208 8.19 16.39 -18.48
CA GLN A 208 8.22 17.68 -19.20
C GLN A 208 9.61 18.30 -19.14
N ARG A 209 10.23 18.30 -17.96
CA ARG A 209 11.61 18.81 -17.82
C ARG A 209 12.58 18.02 -18.71
N GLY A 210 12.46 16.68 -18.75
CA GLY A 210 13.28 15.83 -19.61
C GLY A 210 13.13 16.19 -21.08
N ALA A 211 11.90 16.39 -21.55
CA ALA A 211 11.60 16.79 -22.92
C ALA A 211 12.19 18.17 -23.25
N PHE A 212 12.03 19.16 -22.37
CA PHE A 212 12.65 20.50 -22.57
C PHE A 212 14.16 20.44 -22.64
N LEU A 213 14.80 19.61 -21.79
CA LEU A 213 16.25 19.42 -21.85
C LEU A 213 16.71 18.86 -23.18
N GLN A 214 16.02 17.84 -23.69
CA GLN A 214 16.33 17.24 -25.00
C GLN A 214 16.20 18.30 -26.11
N GLN A 215 15.18 19.14 -26.10
CA GLN A 215 14.99 20.20 -27.10
C GLN A 215 16.02 21.33 -27.05
N LEU A 216 16.63 21.56 -25.88
CA LEU A 216 17.59 22.65 -25.70
C LEU A 216 19.05 22.24 -26.01
N PHE A 217 19.36 20.96 -26.04
CA PHE A 217 20.70 20.42 -26.23
C PHE A 217 20.85 19.58 -27.53
N ILE A 218 19.84 19.63 -28.41
CA ILE A 218 19.93 19.26 -29.83
C ILE A 218 20.06 20.54 -30.65
#